data_d551870f7581d841b3b7c44542238a03
#
_entry.id   d551870f7581d841b3b7c44542238a03
#
_cell.length_a   1.000
_cell.length_b   1.000
_cell.length_c   1.000
_cell.angle_alpha   90.00
_cell.angle_beta   90.00
_cell.angle_gamma   90.00
#
_symmetry.space_group_name_H-M   'P 1'
#
loop_
_entity.id
_entity.type
_entity.pdbx_description
1 polymer ?
#
loop_
_entity_poly.entity_id
_entity_poly.type
_entity_poly.pdbx_seq_one_letter_code
_entity_poly.pdbx_strand_id
1 'polypeptide(L)' 'MSQVRGVIKRSGATAPFDADRIRSAIARAGIAAGGLDPEELARVTGTVLARLADEGVGYPHVEHVQDLVEAALLEAG' A
#
# COMPACT_ATOMS: atom_id res chain seq x y z
N MET A 1 3.53 12.10 15.49
CA MET A 1 2.84 11.21 14.54
C MET A 1 3.65 11.12 13.27
N SER A 2 4.01 9.90 12.92
CA SER A 2 4.71 9.70 11.67
C SER A 2 3.68 9.63 10.53
N GLN A 3 3.89 10.47 9.52
CA GLN A 3 3.05 10.44 8.33
C GLN A 3 3.93 10.14 7.13
N VAL A 4 3.43 9.31 6.25
CA VAL A 4 4.09 9.05 4.98
C VAL A 4 3.94 10.30 4.11
N ARG A 5 5.06 10.90 3.71
CA ARG A 5 5.06 12.11 2.91
C ARG A 5 5.17 11.83 1.42
N GLY A 6 5.77 10.72 1.09
CA GLY A 6 5.96 10.33 -0.30
C GLY A 6 6.52 8.93 -0.38
N VAL A 7 6.92 8.53 -1.57
CA VAL A 7 7.54 7.22 -1.82
C VAL A 7 8.79 7.41 -2.65
N ILE A 8 9.72 6.46 -2.54
CA ILE A 8 10.92 6.42 -3.37
C ILE A 8 10.66 5.44 -4.50
N LYS A 9 10.71 5.93 -5.73
CA LYS A 9 10.53 5.11 -6.94
C LYS A 9 11.75 4.24 -7.18
N ARG A 10 11.61 3.25 -8.04
CA ARG A 10 12.72 2.37 -8.42
C ARG A 10 13.92 3.12 -8.97
N SER A 11 13.68 4.24 -9.64
CA SER A 11 14.74 5.10 -10.17
C SER A 11 15.49 5.88 -9.09
N GLY A 12 15.01 5.86 -7.85
CA GLY A 12 15.54 6.67 -6.77
C GLY A 12 14.86 8.02 -6.62
N ALA A 13 14.02 8.41 -7.56
CA ALA A 13 13.29 9.66 -7.48
C ALA A 13 12.16 9.53 -6.44
N THR A 14 11.78 10.65 -5.84
CA THR A 14 10.65 10.67 -4.91
C THR A 14 9.37 11.11 -5.62
N ALA A 15 8.23 10.65 -5.12
CA ALA A 15 6.92 11.05 -5.60
C ALA A 15 6.03 11.36 -4.40
N PRO A 16 5.03 12.23 -4.55
CA PRO A 16 4.08 12.50 -3.47
C PRO A 16 3.35 11.25 -3.05
N PHE A 17 3.04 11.13 -1.77
CA PHE A 17 2.23 10.03 -1.27
C PHE A 17 0.79 10.21 -1.72
N ASP A 18 0.21 9.14 -2.26
CA ASP A 18 -1.17 9.15 -2.73
C ASP A 18 -1.83 7.84 -2.33
N ALA A 19 -2.74 7.92 -1.36
CA ALA A 19 -3.46 6.75 -0.85
C ALA A 19 -4.32 6.10 -1.94
N ASP A 20 -4.83 6.88 -2.89
CA ASP A 20 -5.63 6.34 -4.00
C ASP A 20 -4.79 5.44 -4.90
N ARG A 21 -3.52 5.76 -5.09
CA ARG A 21 -2.62 4.89 -5.86
C ARG A 21 -2.40 3.56 -5.16
N ILE A 22 -2.27 3.58 -3.84
CA ILE A 22 -2.14 2.35 -3.04
C ILE A 22 -3.42 1.53 -3.18
N ARG A 23 -4.59 2.15 -3.04
CA ARG A 23 -5.87 1.47 -3.20
C ARG A 23 -6.00 0.86 -4.60
N SER A 24 -5.62 1.60 -5.64
CA SER A 24 -5.66 1.11 -7.02
C SER A 24 -4.71 -0.08 -7.23
N ALA A 25 -3.52 -0.03 -6.64
CA ALA A 25 -2.56 -1.14 -6.73
C ALA A 25 -3.12 -2.39 -6.04
N ILE A 26 -3.75 -2.23 -4.89
CA ILE A 26 -4.38 -3.33 -4.16
C ILE A 26 -5.53 -3.93 -4.98
N ALA A 27 -6.35 -3.06 -5.58
CA ALA A 27 -7.46 -3.51 -6.41
C ALA A 27 -6.97 -4.33 -7.61
N ARG A 28 -5.90 -3.88 -8.26
CA ARG A 28 -5.32 -4.60 -9.40
C ARG A 28 -4.72 -5.94 -8.97
N ALA A 29 -4.01 -5.96 -7.86
CA ALA A 29 -3.45 -7.21 -7.32
C ALA A 29 -4.56 -8.17 -6.92
N GLY A 30 -5.66 -7.66 -6.37
CA GLY A 30 -6.81 -8.46 -5.96
C GLY A 30 -7.55 -9.10 -7.13
N ILE A 31 -7.54 -8.47 -8.31
CA ILE A 31 -8.18 -9.03 -9.50
C ILE A 31 -7.60 -10.40 -9.84
N ALA A 32 -6.28 -10.56 -9.69
CA ALA A 32 -5.63 -11.85 -9.95
C ALA A 32 -6.11 -12.94 -9.00
N ALA A 33 -6.62 -12.57 -7.83
CA ALA A 33 -7.13 -13.50 -6.82
C ALA A 33 -8.66 -13.64 -6.87
N GLY A 34 -9.32 -13.12 -7.90
CA GLY A 34 -10.78 -13.19 -8.05
C GLY A 34 -11.51 -11.89 -7.77
N GLY A 35 -10.78 -10.84 -7.45
CA GLY A 35 -11.35 -9.53 -7.14
C GLY A 35 -11.61 -9.34 -5.66
N LEU A 36 -11.67 -8.09 -5.24
CA LEU A 36 -12.00 -7.70 -3.88
C LEU A 36 -13.28 -6.87 -3.91
N ASP A 37 -14.19 -7.09 -2.96
CA ASP A 37 -15.32 -6.20 -2.83
C ASP A 37 -14.89 -4.88 -2.19
N PRO A 38 -15.73 -3.82 -2.25
CA PRO A 38 -15.33 -2.51 -1.74
C PRO A 38 -14.94 -2.51 -0.26
N GLU A 39 -15.57 -3.33 0.56
CA GLU A 39 -15.25 -3.41 1.98
C GLU A 39 -13.90 -4.07 2.22
N GLU A 40 -13.63 -5.14 1.50
CA GLU A 40 -12.34 -5.81 1.58
C GLU A 40 -11.22 -4.90 1.09
N LEU A 41 -11.45 -4.20 -0.02
CA LEU A 41 -10.49 -3.24 -0.55
C LEU A 41 -10.16 -2.15 0.46
N ALA A 42 -11.18 -1.59 1.10
CA ALA A 42 -10.99 -0.56 2.11
C ALA A 42 -10.21 -1.09 3.32
N ARG A 43 -10.50 -2.31 3.75
CA ARG A 43 -9.83 -2.95 4.88
C ARG A 43 -8.35 -3.19 4.60
N VAL A 44 -8.04 -3.78 3.45
CA VAL A 44 -6.66 -4.06 3.05
C VAL A 44 -5.88 -2.75 2.89
N THR A 45 -6.49 -1.76 2.26
CA THR A 45 -5.88 -0.43 2.11
C THR A 45 -5.54 0.16 3.49
N GLY A 46 -6.51 0.12 4.41
CA GLY A 46 -6.30 0.62 5.78
C GLY A 46 -5.17 -0.11 6.49
N THR A 47 -5.07 -1.42 6.32
CA THR A 47 -4.00 -2.23 6.93
C THR A 47 -2.63 -1.77 6.40
N VAL A 48 -2.50 -1.60 5.09
CA VAL A 48 -1.23 -1.16 4.50
C VAL A 48 -0.85 0.23 4.99
N LEU A 49 -1.81 1.15 5.01
CA LEU A 49 -1.56 2.51 5.47
C LEU A 49 -1.16 2.55 6.94
N ALA A 50 -1.81 1.76 7.78
CA ALA A 50 -1.50 1.68 9.20
C ALA A 50 -0.08 1.14 9.42
N ARG A 51 0.32 0.12 8.69
CA ARG A 51 1.67 -0.44 8.80
C ARG A 51 2.74 0.55 8.36
N LEU A 52 2.49 1.29 7.29
CA LEU A 52 3.41 2.33 6.84
C LEU A 52 3.57 3.42 7.90
N ALA A 53 2.47 3.82 8.53
CA ALA A 53 2.51 4.81 9.60
C ALA A 53 3.28 4.30 10.81
N ASP A 54 3.09 3.04 11.18
CA ASP A 54 3.78 2.43 12.32
C ASP A 54 5.28 2.34 12.12
N GLU A 55 5.73 2.16 10.88
CA GLU A 55 7.16 2.09 10.58
C GLU A 55 7.87 3.44 10.77
N GLY A 56 7.13 4.53 10.75
CA GLY A 56 7.70 5.85 11.00
C GLY A 56 8.60 6.38 9.91
N VAL A 57 8.53 5.81 8.71
CA VAL A 57 9.36 6.23 7.59
C VAL A 57 8.57 7.22 6.72
N GLY A 58 9.13 8.43 6.52
CA GLY A 58 8.45 9.46 5.73
C GLY A 58 8.41 9.15 4.24
N TYR A 59 9.42 8.44 3.73
CA TYR A 59 9.53 8.10 2.32
C TYR A 59 9.88 6.63 2.14
N PRO A 60 8.88 5.72 2.28
CA PRO A 60 9.13 4.30 2.06
C PRO A 60 9.43 4.02 0.59
N HIS A 61 10.23 3.00 0.35
CA HIS A 61 10.55 2.55 -1.00
C HIS A 61 9.32 1.88 -1.62
N VAL A 62 9.08 2.11 -2.91
CA VAL A 62 7.91 1.56 -3.60
C VAL A 62 7.87 0.02 -3.52
N GLU A 63 9.03 -0.63 -3.56
CA GLU A 63 9.09 -2.10 -3.45
C GLU A 63 8.64 -2.57 -2.07
N HIS A 64 8.97 -1.82 -1.03
CA HIS A 64 8.52 -2.13 0.32
C HIS A 64 7.00 -1.98 0.44
N VAL A 65 6.45 -0.93 -0.18
CA VAL A 65 4.98 -0.75 -0.21
C VAL A 65 4.32 -1.94 -0.90
N GLN A 66 4.89 -2.41 -2.01
CA GLN A 66 4.36 -3.60 -2.70
C GLN A 66 4.40 -4.84 -1.82
N ASP A 67 5.49 -5.03 -1.07
CA ASP A 67 5.59 -6.16 -0.14
C ASP A 67 4.51 -6.11 0.93
N LEU A 68 4.21 -4.93 1.45
CA LEU A 68 3.14 -4.75 2.43
C LEU A 68 1.77 -5.04 1.82
N VAL A 69 1.55 -4.65 0.56
CA VAL A 69 0.30 -4.94 -0.15
C VAL A 69 0.13 -6.44 -0.29
N GLU A 70 1.17 -7.15 -0.74
CA GLU A 70 1.11 -8.59 -0.90
C GLU A 70 0.85 -9.31 0.42
N ALA A 71 1.54 -8.89 1.49
CA ALA A 71 1.35 -9.46 2.81
C ALA A 71 -0.09 -9.25 3.31
N ALA A 72 -0.62 -8.05 3.12
CA ALA A 72 -1.97 -7.73 3.55
C ALA A 72 -3.02 -8.53 2.78
N LEU A 73 -2.81 -8.75 1.47
CA LEU A 73 -3.71 -9.56 0.66
C LEU A 73 -3.68 -11.03 1.10
N LEU A 74 -2.52 -11.55 1.42
CA LEU A 74 -2.38 -12.93 1.92
C LEU A 74 -3.09 -13.10 3.26
N GLU A 75 -2.99 -12.13 4.14
CA GLU A 75 -3.68 -12.17 5.43
C GLU A 75 -5.20 -12.08 5.28
N ALA A 76 -5.68 -11.33 4.30
CA ALA A 76 -7.12 -11.16 4.07
C ALA A 76 -7.73 -12.36 3.35
N GLY A 77 -6.92 -13.04 2.58
CA GLY A 77 -7.35 -14.17 1.78
C GLY A 77 -7.22 -15.50 2.45
#